data_7665536e0e59fc9e9405025b1315bd6e
#
_entry.id   7665536e0e59fc9e9405025b1315bd6e
#
_cell.length_a   1.000
_cell.length_b   1.000
_cell.length_c   1.000
_cell.angle_alpha   90.00
_cell.angle_beta   90.00
_cell.angle_gamma   90.00
#
_symmetry.space_group_name_H-M   'P 1'
#
loop_
_entity.id
_entity.type
_entity.pdbx_description
1 polymer ?
#
loop_
_entity_poly.entity_id
_entity_poly.type
_entity_poly.pdbx_seq_one_letter_code
_entity_poly.pdbx_strand_id
1 'polypeptide(L)'
;MPFLQASQISYQFDNGDTLFHSITCSMTQRRVGLVGRNGVGKSLLAELLSGERQPSTGSVALPNSVAIYRQLPSELLSGTRSIGEFLGKQTILDALKRIESGDCSQHWFDIVGDEWDLPAKLNQQLASMHLPQDPAFLCAKLSGGQLARLQLWQLFHRSTQLLILDEPSNHLDTHAKQWLIETMRSFQGAILLISHDRQLLREMDEIWELSGLGLQVFGGNYDVYAEQKRSELLAVERQLACVTKQQKQLEEQAQRNREKAEQRASQGNKLRRAGSQATILLDGKKDKATARAANRSKNEQLRQSHLQAKAQSLSARKEQLKGQKLYLAGSLQNTRKAITITEAVLAFGNAKPKTFTVYAHEKVHLTGSNGCGKSTLLKTLLGDVPLPSGELQLNSALYYLDQHFGAVREDRSVLENLLQQCSGMKERDARTLLAGIGFRRDSVFRQGKSLSGGEKMKLTMLIASHQNAQPFLLLDEPDNHLDLDSKLMLAQALQQYQGGFMLISHDPTFAEESGVQREINWDAE
;
A
#
# COMPACT_ATOMS: atom_id res chain seq x y z
N MET A 1 25.62 -8.86 -19.16
CA MET A 1 25.84 -7.52 -18.59
C MET A 1 24.55 -7.09 -17.90
N PRO A 2 24.60 -6.34 -16.80
CA PRO A 2 23.39 -5.85 -16.16
C PRO A 2 22.63 -4.88 -17.07
N PHE A 3 21.31 -4.89 -17.01
CA PHE A 3 20.45 -3.94 -17.73
C PHE A 3 20.54 -2.53 -17.14
N LEU A 4 20.82 -2.42 -15.85
CA LEU A 4 20.93 -1.18 -15.10
C LEU A 4 21.87 -1.40 -13.92
N GLN A 5 22.73 -0.42 -13.62
CA GLN A 5 23.59 -0.45 -12.44
C GLN A 5 23.62 0.91 -11.76
N ALA A 6 23.33 0.95 -10.48
CA ALA A 6 23.48 2.13 -9.65
C ALA A 6 24.55 1.88 -8.58
N SER A 7 25.48 2.81 -8.42
CA SER A 7 26.60 2.72 -7.50
C SER A 7 26.57 3.86 -6.50
N GLN A 8 26.34 3.54 -5.23
CA GLN A 8 26.35 4.46 -4.07
C GLN A 8 25.53 5.74 -4.29
N ILE A 9 24.34 5.62 -4.94
CA ILE A 9 23.50 6.77 -5.19
C ILE A 9 22.88 7.28 -3.88
N SER A 10 22.93 8.59 -3.70
CA SER A 10 22.24 9.30 -2.62
C SER A 10 21.42 10.44 -3.21
N TYR A 11 20.34 10.79 -2.53
CA TYR A 11 19.52 11.92 -2.94
C TYR A 11 19.15 12.77 -1.73
N GLN A 12 19.41 14.07 -1.83
CA GLN A 12 19.09 15.08 -0.84
C GLN A 12 18.22 16.16 -1.49
N PHE A 13 17.16 16.56 -0.79
CA PHE A 13 16.31 17.66 -1.20
C PHE A 13 16.98 19.01 -0.94
N ASP A 14 16.47 20.07 -1.57
CA ASP A 14 16.98 21.45 -1.42
C ASP A 14 16.89 21.98 0.02
N ASN A 15 15.96 21.43 0.82
CA ASN A 15 15.82 21.75 2.25
C ASN A 15 16.85 21.05 3.15
N GLY A 16 17.75 20.25 2.60
CA GLY A 16 18.80 19.52 3.32
C GLY A 16 18.38 18.13 3.81
N ASP A 17 17.11 17.74 3.68
CA ASP A 17 16.65 16.40 4.06
C ASP A 17 17.18 15.35 3.09
N THR A 18 17.77 14.29 3.62
CA THR A 18 18.28 13.18 2.81
C THR A 18 17.25 12.05 2.76
N LEU A 19 16.86 11.67 1.53
CA LEU A 19 15.90 10.57 1.32
C LEU A 19 16.59 9.21 1.23
N PHE A 20 17.70 9.14 0.51
CA PHE A 20 18.50 7.91 0.35
C PHE A 20 19.94 8.13 0.73
N HIS A 21 20.53 7.13 1.36
CA HIS A 21 21.95 7.06 1.65
C HIS A 21 22.58 5.86 0.94
N SER A 22 23.50 6.12 0.00
CA SER A 22 24.40 5.11 -0.59
C SER A 22 23.72 3.83 -1.09
N ILE A 23 22.63 3.95 -1.87
CA ILE A 23 21.98 2.82 -2.50
C ILE A 23 22.87 2.28 -3.62
N THR A 24 23.13 0.96 -3.58
CA THR A 24 23.82 0.24 -4.65
C THR A 24 22.94 -0.92 -5.09
N CYS A 25 22.65 -0.99 -6.39
CA CYS A 25 21.87 -2.07 -6.99
C CYS A 25 22.31 -2.37 -8.42
N SER A 26 22.05 -3.59 -8.86
CA SER A 26 22.37 -4.05 -10.22
C SER A 26 21.24 -4.94 -10.72
N MET A 27 20.58 -4.53 -11.78
CA MET A 27 19.49 -5.28 -12.42
C MET A 27 20.09 -6.29 -13.40
N THR A 28 20.12 -7.54 -13.01
CA THR A 28 20.61 -8.67 -13.85
C THR A 28 19.46 -9.49 -14.41
N GLN A 29 18.32 -9.49 -13.74
CA GLN A 29 17.10 -10.16 -14.18
C GLN A 29 16.29 -9.28 -15.15
N ARG A 30 15.51 -9.93 -16.02
CA ARG A 30 14.67 -9.18 -16.99
C ARG A 30 13.44 -8.56 -16.36
N ARG A 31 12.93 -9.13 -15.28
CA ARG A 31 11.70 -8.72 -14.60
C ARG A 31 12.01 -8.46 -13.15
N VAL A 32 12.04 -7.20 -12.75
CA VAL A 32 12.32 -6.80 -11.37
C VAL A 32 11.16 -5.96 -10.84
N GLY A 33 10.65 -6.34 -9.68
CA GLY A 33 9.61 -5.60 -8.97
C GLY A 33 10.20 -4.73 -7.86
N LEU A 34 9.87 -3.45 -7.80
CA LEU A 34 10.25 -2.55 -6.71
C LEU A 34 9.06 -2.32 -5.80
N VAL A 35 9.19 -2.75 -4.56
CA VAL A 35 8.17 -2.61 -3.51
C VAL A 35 8.70 -1.75 -2.35
N GLY A 36 7.81 -1.28 -1.49
CA GLY A 36 8.16 -0.50 -0.30
C GLY A 36 6.99 0.37 0.15
N ARG A 37 7.05 0.90 1.36
CA ARG A 37 5.98 1.74 1.91
C ARG A 37 5.76 3.00 1.09
N ASN A 38 4.54 3.56 1.18
CA ASN A 38 4.26 4.84 0.55
C ASN A 38 5.10 5.96 1.20
N GLY A 39 5.60 6.87 0.34
CA GLY A 39 6.46 7.97 0.78
C GLY A 39 7.94 7.61 1.00
N VAL A 40 8.35 6.34 0.84
CA VAL A 40 9.77 5.95 0.97
C VAL A 40 10.64 6.40 -0.22
N GLY A 41 10.02 6.92 -1.30
CA GLY A 41 10.74 7.47 -2.45
C GLY A 41 10.89 6.52 -3.64
N LYS A 42 10.00 5.53 -3.82
CA LYS A 42 10.02 4.58 -4.95
C LYS A 42 10.03 5.29 -6.32
N SER A 43 9.09 6.22 -6.53
CA SER A 43 9.00 6.99 -7.79
C SER A 43 10.22 7.87 -8.03
N LEU A 44 10.77 8.48 -6.97
CA LEU A 44 12.00 9.25 -7.07
C LEU A 44 13.21 8.36 -7.40
N LEU A 45 13.27 7.16 -6.80
CA LEU A 45 14.29 6.18 -7.19
C LEU A 45 14.15 5.79 -8.66
N ALA A 46 12.92 5.62 -9.18
CA ALA A 46 12.69 5.37 -10.60
C ALA A 46 13.18 6.51 -11.49
N GLU A 47 12.96 7.79 -11.09
CA GLU A 47 13.49 8.95 -11.80
C GLU A 47 15.02 8.98 -11.84
N LEU A 48 15.68 8.61 -10.75
CA LEU A 48 17.13 8.48 -10.71
C LEU A 48 17.62 7.32 -11.59
N LEU A 49 16.93 6.17 -11.53
CA LEU A 49 17.25 4.98 -12.31
C LEU A 49 16.85 5.08 -13.79
N SER A 50 16.05 6.06 -14.21
CA SER A 50 15.76 6.36 -15.62
C SER A 50 16.70 7.40 -16.22
N GLY A 51 17.46 8.11 -15.38
CA GLY A 51 18.32 9.21 -15.78
C GLY A 51 17.59 10.54 -15.96
N GLU A 52 16.30 10.62 -15.69
CA GLU A 52 15.53 11.88 -15.75
C GLU A 52 15.93 12.85 -14.65
N ARG A 53 16.39 12.30 -13.52
CA ARG A 53 16.92 13.08 -12.39
C ARG A 53 18.35 12.64 -12.06
N GLN A 54 19.19 13.59 -11.72
CA GLN A 54 20.56 13.28 -11.30
C GLN A 54 20.61 12.97 -9.80
N PRO A 55 21.36 11.95 -9.36
CA PRO A 55 21.62 11.71 -7.96
C PRO A 55 22.53 12.81 -7.37
N SER A 56 22.37 13.12 -6.09
CA SER A 56 23.25 14.07 -5.38
C SER A 56 24.68 13.54 -5.27
N THR A 57 24.85 12.22 -5.11
CA THR A 57 26.14 11.52 -5.15
C THR A 57 25.96 10.14 -5.77
N GLY A 58 27.06 9.56 -6.24
CA GLY A 58 27.06 8.26 -6.93
C GLY A 58 26.82 8.37 -8.42
N SER A 59 26.61 7.24 -9.08
CA SER A 59 26.40 7.15 -10.53
C SER A 59 25.42 6.07 -10.92
N VAL A 60 24.72 6.27 -12.03
CA VAL A 60 23.81 5.29 -12.63
C VAL A 60 24.28 5.00 -14.06
N ALA A 61 24.52 3.73 -14.35
CA ALA A 61 24.80 3.26 -15.71
C ALA A 61 23.52 2.70 -16.33
N LEU A 62 23.12 3.27 -17.47
CA LEU A 62 21.88 3.00 -18.17
C LEU A 62 22.13 2.39 -19.54
N PRO A 63 21.21 1.58 -20.08
CA PRO A 63 21.23 1.16 -21.46
C PRO A 63 20.91 2.35 -22.38
N ASN A 64 21.17 2.19 -23.69
CA ASN A 64 20.99 3.28 -24.68
C ASN A 64 19.53 3.72 -24.85
N SER A 65 18.56 2.87 -24.51
CA SER A 65 17.14 3.16 -24.70
C SER A 65 16.36 2.79 -23.44
N VAL A 66 15.92 3.81 -22.70
CA VAL A 66 15.09 3.70 -21.50
C VAL A 66 13.78 4.44 -21.73
N ALA A 67 12.67 3.85 -21.32
CA ALA A 67 11.37 4.52 -21.27
C ALA A 67 10.73 4.35 -19.90
N ILE A 68 10.00 5.36 -19.46
CA ILE A 68 9.28 5.34 -18.19
C ILE A 68 7.79 5.59 -18.42
N TYR A 69 6.96 4.75 -17.78
CA TYR A 69 5.53 5.00 -17.59
C TYR A 69 5.32 5.68 -16.26
N ARG A 70 4.64 6.79 -16.28
CA ARG A 70 4.21 7.51 -15.07
C ARG A 70 2.70 7.59 -15.01
N GLN A 71 2.20 7.81 -13.82
CA GLN A 71 0.80 8.13 -13.60
C GLN A 71 0.34 9.27 -14.52
N LEU A 72 -0.85 9.17 -15.07
CA LEU A 72 -1.44 9.99 -16.15
C LEU A 72 -1.00 11.46 -16.11
N PRO A 73 -0.34 11.97 -17.16
CA PRO A 73 0.00 13.39 -17.27
C PRO A 73 -1.28 14.22 -17.33
N SER A 74 -1.37 15.26 -16.51
CA SER A 74 -2.50 16.21 -16.51
C SER A 74 -2.74 16.87 -17.87
N GLU A 75 -1.69 17.01 -18.67
CA GLU A 75 -1.73 17.56 -20.02
C GLU A 75 -2.56 16.73 -21.01
N LEU A 76 -2.61 15.40 -20.84
CA LEU A 76 -3.44 14.53 -21.69
C LEU A 76 -4.91 14.54 -21.26
N LEU A 77 -5.18 14.83 -20.00
CA LEU A 77 -6.54 14.91 -19.47
C LEU A 77 -7.25 16.23 -19.82
N SER A 78 -6.50 17.29 -20.03
CA SER A 78 -7.03 18.63 -20.33
C SER A 78 -6.76 19.12 -21.75
N GLY A 79 -6.01 18.36 -22.56
CA GLY A 79 -5.54 18.76 -23.88
C GLY A 79 -6.50 18.45 -25.02
N THR A 80 -6.20 19.02 -26.19
CA THR A 80 -6.92 18.80 -27.45
C THR A 80 -6.28 17.71 -28.32
N ARG A 81 -5.32 16.96 -27.79
CA ARG A 81 -4.54 15.96 -28.52
C ARG A 81 -5.41 14.75 -28.89
N SER A 82 -5.41 14.36 -30.18
CA SER A 82 -6.08 13.16 -30.65
C SER A 82 -5.26 11.88 -30.39
N ILE A 83 -5.89 10.71 -30.52
CA ILE A 83 -5.20 9.42 -30.41
C ILE A 83 -4.10 9.32 -31.51
N GLY A 84 -4.42 9.74 -32.74
CA GLY A 84 -3.45 9.74 -33.86
C GLY A 84 -2.24 10.64 -33.59
N GLU A 85 -2.45 11.84 -33.05
CA GLU A 85 -1.38 12.74 -32.62
C GLU A 85 -0.55 12.16 -31.48
N PHE A 86 -1.21 11.55 -30.49
CA PHE A 86 -0.53 10.92 -29.36
C PHE A 86 0.38 9.77 -29.81
N LEU A 87 -0.06 8.96 -30.77
CA LEU A 87 0.71 7.86 -31.33
C LEU A 87 1.77 8.32 -32.35
N GLY A 88 1.81 9.62 -32.68
CA GLY A 88 2.75 10.18 -33.68
C GLY A 88 2.44 9.77 -35.12
N LYS A 89 1.20 9.36 -35.41
CA LYS A 89 0.74 8.89 -36.72
C LYS A 89 -0.12 9.91 -37.50
N GLN A 90 -0.41 11.07 -36.88
CA GLN A 90 -1.31 12.08 -37.45
C GLN A 90 -0.87 12.57 -38.84
N THR A 91 0.43 12.82 -39.03
CA THR A 91 0.98 13.29 -40.30
C THR A 91 0.69 12.32 -41.44
N ILE A 92 0.81 11.01 -41.20
CA ILE A 92 0.53 9.97 -42.19
C ILE A 92 -0.98 9.87 -42.44
N LEU A 93 -1.80 9.93 -41.39
CA LEU A 93 -3.27 9.91 -41.51
C LEU A 93 -3.77 11.12 -42.31
N ASP A 94 -3.21 12.30 -42.10
CA ASP A 94 -3.55 13.52 -42.85
C ASP A 94 -3.11 13.43 -44.30
N ALA A 95 -1.91 12.88 -44.58
CA ALA A 95 -1.44 12.63 -45.94
C ALA A 95 -2.35 11.67 -46.70
N LEU A 96 -2.78 10.56 -46.06
CA LEU A 96 -3.73 9.62 -46.64
C LEU A 96 -5.07 10.28 -46.97
N LYS A 97 -5.63 11.08 -46.07
CA LYS A 97 -6.87 11.85 -46.32
C LYS A 97 -6.76 12.81 -47.47
N ARG A 98 -5.59 13.47 -47.65
CA ARG A 98 -5.34 14.39 -48.79
C ARG A 98 -5.28 13.63 -50.11
N ILE A 99 -4.60 12.48 -50.13
CA ILE A 99 -4.54 11.64 -51.32
C ILE A 99 -5.94 11.14 -51.68
N GLU A 100 -6.74 10.66 -50.69
CA GLU A 100 -8.13 10.24 -50.89
C GLU A 100 -9.02 11.37 -51.41
N SER A 101 -8.73 12.64 -51.04
CA SER A 101 -9.44 13.82 -51.53
C SER A 101 -9.01 14.28 -52.94
N GLY A 102 -8.06 13.56 -53.56
CA GLY A 102 -7.61 13.81 -54.92
C GLY A 102 -6.34 14.65 -55.06
N ASP A 103 -5.64 14.94 -53.94
CA ASP A 103 -4.34 15.63 -54.00
C ASP A 103 -3.22 14.62 -54.35
N CYS A 104 -2.80 14.61 -55.60
CA CYS A 104 -1.78 13.69 -56.14
C CYS A 104 -0.36 14.24 -56.06
N SER A 105 -0.06 15.18 -55.16
CA SER A 105 1.31 15.70 -55.04
C SER A 105 2.24 14.62 -54.46
N GLN A 106 3.45 14.49 -55.04
CA GLN A 106 4.46 13.51 -54.67
C GLN A 106 4.80 13.56 -53.17
N HIS A 107 4.76 14.74 -52.58
CA HIS A 107 5.03 14.97 -51.17
C HIS A 107 4.21 14.09 -50.24
N TRP A 108 2.90 13.92 -50.52
CA TRP A 108 2.02 13.08 -49.67
C TRP A 108 2.35 11.61 -49.83
N PHE A 109 2.67 11.16 -51.03
CA PHE A 109 3.09 9.76 -51.25
C PHE A 109 4.41 9.46 -50.53
N ASP A 110 5.35 10.39 -50.50
CA ASP A 110 6.61 10.24 -49.76
C ASP A 110 6.40 10.17 -48.26
N ILE A 111 5.41 10.90 -47.69
CA ILE A 111 5.04 10.83 -46.29
C ILE A 111 4.39 9.50 -45.94
N VAL A 112 3.50 8.98 -46.77
CA VAL A 112 2.81 7.72 -46.56
C VAL A 112 3.77 6.53 -46.69
N GLY A 113 4.69 6.56 -47.63
CA GLY A 113 5.63 5.47 -47.88
C GLY A 113 4.92 4.13 -48.04
N ASP A 114 5.28 3.17 -47.19
CA ASP A 114 4.69 1.82 -47.18
C ASP A 114 3.49 1.68 -46.22
N GLU A 115 3.07 2.76 -45.51
CA GLU A 115 2.03 2.68 -44.46
C GLU A 115 0.60 2.92 -44.98
N TRP A 116 0.24 2.43 -46.17
CA TRP A 116 -1.09 2.59 -46.78
C TRP A 116 -2.22 1.97 -45.97
N ASP A 117 -1.94 0.85 -45.27
CA ASP A 117 -2.90 0.14 -44.42
C ASP A 117 -3.00 0.69 -43.00
N LEU A 118 -2.32 1.82 -42.72
CA LEU A 118 -2.24 2.38 -41.36
C LEU A 118 -3.62 2.60 -40.71
N PRO A 119 -4.64 3.18 -41.40
CA PRO A 119 -5.96 3.38 -40.79
C PRO A 119 -6.62 2.06 -40.36
N ALA A 120 -6.57 1.04 -41.21
CA ALA A 120 -7.15 -0.27 -40.90
C ALA A 120 -6.40 -0.96 -39.76
N LYS A 121 -5.08 -0.98 -39.79
CA LYS A 121 -4.22 -1.54 -38.73
C LYS A 121 -4.45 -0.83 -37.41
N LEU A 122 -4.53 0.50 -37.41
CA LEU A 122 -4.73 1.30 -36.21
C LEU A 122 -6.12 1.06 -35.61
N ASN A 123 -7.16 1.01 -36.45
CA ASN A 123 -8.51 0.71 -36.01
C ASN A 123 -8.61 -0.70 -35.38
N GLN A 124 -7.97 -1.70 -36.00
CA GLN A 124 -7.89 -3.06 -35.43
C GLN A 124 -7.17 -3.08 -34.07
N GLN A 125 -6.07 -2.34 -33.95
CA GLN A 125 -5.33 -2.22 -32.70
C GLN A 125 -6.15 -1.51 -31.61
N LEU A 126 -6.81 -0.41 -31.94
CA LEU A 126 -7.71 0.30 -31.03
C LEU A 126 -8.88 -0.58 -30.58
N ALA A 127 -9.46 -1.35 -31.50
CA ALA A 127 -10.50 -2.32 -31.18
C ALA A 127 -10.02 -3.40 -30.21
N SER A 128 -8.82 -3.96 -30.42
CA SER A 128 -8.24 -4.97 -29.51
C SER A 128 -7.98 -4.43 -28.11
N MET A 129 -7.79 -3.13 -27.98
CA MET A 129 -7.62 -2.42 -26.70
C MET A 129 -8.96 -1.93 -26.10
N HIS A 130 -10.11 -2.20 -26.73
CA HIS A 130 -11.42 -1.66 -26.35
C HIS A 130 -11.44 -0.13 -26.31
N LEU A 131 -10.72 0.52 -27.24
CA LEU A 131 -10.69 1.96 -27.42
C LEU A 131 -11.61 2.37 -28.58
N PRO A 132 -12.03 3.67 -28.63
CA PRO A 132 -12.73 4.20 -29.79
C PRO A 132 -11.91 3.98 -31.06
N GLN A 133 -12.55 3.41 -32.11
CA GLN A 133 -11.91 3.07 -33.39
C GLN A 133 -11.78 4.30 -34.32
N ASP A 134 -11.61 5.48 -33.74
CA ASP A 134 -11.41 6.72 -34.45
C ASP A 134 -10.10 7.38 -33.98
N PRO A 135 -9.06 7.42 -34.84
CA PRO A 135 -7.80 8.09 -34.51
C PRO A 135 -7.93 9.59 -34.20
N ALA A 136 -9.00 10.24 -34.67
CA ALA A 136 -9.28 11.66 -34.38
C ALA A 136 -9.95 11.85 -33.01
N PHE A 137 -10.32 10.78 -32.31
CA PHE A 137 -10.93 10.86 -30.99
C PHE A 137 -9.94 11.52 -29.99
N LEU A 138 -10.45 12.46 -29.18
CA LEU A 138 -9.61 13.22 -28.24
C LEU A 138 -9.22 12.36 -27.03
N CYS A 139 -7.94 12.33 -26.67
CA CYS A 139 -7.43 11.62 -25.50
C CYS A 139 -8.10 12.08 -24.21
N ALA A 140 -8.45 13.35 -24.09
CA ALA A 140 -9.15 13.93 -22.92
C ALA A 140 -10.57 13.36 -22.70
N LYS A 141 -11.18 12.72 -23.71
CA LYS A 141 -12.50 12.08 -23.61
C LYS A 141 -12.41 10.59 -23.25
N LEU A 142 -11.20 10.03 -23.22
CA LEU A 142 -10.97 8.65 -22.78
C LEU A 142 -11.12 8.54 -21.25
N SER A 143 -11.61 7.41 -20.77
CA SER A 143 -11.54 7.10 -19.34
C SER A 143 -10.09 6.94 -18.90
N GLY A 144 -9.81 7.14 -17.59
CA GLY A 144 -8.46 6.97 -17.04
C GLY A 144 -7.84 5.62 -17.40
N GLY A 145 -8.61 4.52 -17.34
CA GLY A 145 -8.13 3.18 -17.71
C GLY A 145 -7.88 3.02 -19.21
N GLN A 146 -8.70 3.64 -20.06
CA GLN A 146 -8.48 3.65 -21.52
C GLN A 146 -7.22 4.42 -21.88
N LEU A 147 -7.00 5.57 -21.25
CA LEU A 147 -5.81 6.39 -21.49
C LEU A 147 -4.53 5.69 -21.00
N ALA A 148 -4.58 5.06 -19.81
CA ALA A 148 -3.47 4.26 -19.30
C ALA A 148 -3.11 3.11 -20.26
N ARG A 149 -4.12 2.39 -20.79
CA ARG A 149 -3.93 1.31 -21.76
C ARG A 149 -3.28 1.80 -23.06
N LEU A 150 -3.71 2.95 -23.57
CA LEU A 150 -3.15 3.56 -24.76
C LEU A 150 -1.67 3.96 -24.56
N GLN A 151 -1.33 4.56 -23.41
CA GLN A 151 0.04 4.92 -23.07
C GLN A 151 0.95 3.69 -22.92
N LEU A 152 0.48 2.68 -22.17
CA LEU A 152 1.22 1.42 -22.01
C LEU A 152 1.45 0.75 -23.35
N TRP A 153 0.43 0.67 -24.21
CA TRP A 153 0.55 0.11 -25.54
C TRP A 153 1.65 0.82 -26.35
N GLN A 154 1.65 2.16 -26.35
CA GLN A 154 2.67 2.96 -27.05
C GLN A 154 4.08 2.65 -26.53
N LEU A 155 4.25 2.53 -25.21
CA LEU A 155 5.56 2.27 -24.58
C LEU A 155 6.08 0.87 -24.92
N PHE A 156 5.23 -0.15 -24.87
CA PHE A 156 5.62 -1.52 -25.21
C PHE A 156 5.97 -1.73 -26.69
N HIS A 157 5.44 -0.89 -27.58
CA HIS A 157 5.76 -0.93 -29.02
C HIS A 157 6.98 -0.09 -29.42
N ARG A 158 7.58 0.63 -28.47
CA ARG A 158 8.87 1.29 -28.69
C ARG A 158 10.02 0.29 -28.56
N SER A 159 11.06 0.46 -29.38
CA SER A 159 12.28 -0.36 -29.28
C SER A 159 13.11 0.07 -28.06
N THR A 160 12.66 -0.27 -26.86
CA THR A 160 13.33 0.07 -25.61
C THR A 160 14.02 -1.14 -24.99
N GLN A 161 15.22 -0.94 -24.44
CA GLN A 161 15.97 -1.98 -23.74
C GLN A 161 15.54 -2.13 -22.27
N LEU A 162 15.14 -1.01 -21.64
CA LEU A 162 14.65 -0.98 -20.26
C LEU A 162 13.36 -0.15 -20.20
N LEU A 163 12.30 -0.76 -19.69
CA LEU A 163 11.02 -0.12 -19.42
C LEU A 163 10.81 -0.03 -17.91
N ILE A 164 10.62 1.18 -17.40
CA ILE A 164 10.29 1.44 -16.00
C ILE A 164 8.80 1.75 -15.93
N LEU A 165 8.05 0.97 -15.14
CA LEU A 165 6.60 1.11 -14.98
C LEU A 165 6.28 1.53 -13.54
N ASP A 166 5.82 2.77 -13.33
CA ASP A 166 5.42 3.27 -12.01
C ASP A 166 3.91 3.18 -11.84
N GLU A 167 3.46 2.24 -11.00
CA GLU A 167 2.06 1.94 -10.68
C GLU A 167 1.15 1.78 -11.92
N PRO A 168 1.51 0.94 -12.91
CA PRO A 168 0.77 0.83 -14.16
C PRO A 168 -0.62 0.20 -14.02
N SER A 169 -0.89 -0.49 -12.93
CA SER A 169 -2.19 -1.13 -12.63
C SER A 169 -3.25 -0.17 -12.11
N ASN A 170 -2.88 1.04 -11.72
CA ASN A 170 -3.84 2.03 -11.25
C ASN A 170 -4.86 2.34 -12.36
N HIS A 171 -6.14 2.34 -12.00
CA HIS A 171 -7.27 2.55 -12.91
C HIS A 171 -7.52 1.44 -13.97
N LEU A 172 -6.74 0.34 -13.96
CA LEU A 172 -6.98 -0.80 -14.84
C LEU A 172 -7.99 -1.77 -14.21
N ASP A 173 -8.99 -2.15 -14.99
CA ASP A 173 -9.89 -3.25 -14.62
C ASP A 173 -9.21 -4.61 -14.80
N THR A 174 -9.90 -5.68 -14.39
CA THR A 174 -9.35 -7.04 -14.42
C THR A 174 -8.90 -7.46 -15.84
N HIS A 175 -9.64 -7.08 -16.88
CA HIS A 175 -9.30 -7.41 -18.27
C HIS A 175 -8.05 -6.64 -18.73
N ALA A 176 -7.96 -5.35 -18.39
CA ALA A 176 -6.80 -4.54 -18.73
C ALA A 176 -5.53 -4.99 -17.97
N LYS A 177 -5.67 -5.44 -16.73
CA LYS A 177 -4.55 -6.04 -15.96
C LYS A 177 -4.06 -7.33 -16.62
N GLN A 178 -4.97 -8.20 -17.02
CA GLN A 178 -4.60 -9.44 -17.73
C GLN A 178 -3.86 -9.14 -19.03
N TRP A 179 -4.37 -8.21 -19.83
CA TRP A 179 -3.68 -7.73 -21.03
C TRP A 179 -2.28 -7.18 -20.71
N LEU A 180 -2.12 -6.41 -19.63
CA LEU A 180 -0.82 -5.88 -19.21
C LEU A 180 0.15 -7.02 -18.86
N ILE A 181 -0.30 -8.04 -18.12
CA ILE A 181 0.50 -9.22 -17.77
C ILE A 181 1.00 -9.93 -19.04
N GLU A 182 0.11 -10.20 -19.99
CA GLU A 182 0.46 -10.85 -21.25
C GLU A 182 1.45 -10.03 -22.07
N THR A 183 1.24 -8.70 -22.12
CA THR A 183 2.15 -7.77 -22.80
C THR A 183 3.53 -7.71 -22.11
N MET A 184 3.58 -7.68 -20.78
CA MET A 184 4.83 -7.76 -20.02
C MET A 184 5.59 -9.06 -20.28
N ARG A 185 4.89 -10.21 -20.36
CA ARG A 185 5.50 -11.51 -20.67
C ARG A 185 6.12 -11.56 -22.07
N SER A 186 5.47 -10.95 -23.06
CA SER A 186 5.94 -10.93 -24.44
C SER A 186 7.05 -9.92 -24.71
N PHE A 187 7.23 -8.92 -23.86
CA PHE A 187 8.22 -7.86 -24.04
C PHE A 187 9.65 -8.40 -23.92
N GLN A 188 10.49 -8.11 -24.94
CA GLN A 188 11.84 -8.66 -25.03
C GLN A 188 12.89 -7.90 -24.18
N GLY A 189 12.63 -6.63 -23.85
CA GLY A 189 13.49 -5.82 -22.99
C GLY A 189 13.37 -6.18 -21.51
N ALA A 190 14.10 -5.45 -20.68
CA ALA A 190 13.98 -5.53 -19.22
C ALA A 190 12.84 -4.64 -18.72
N ILE A 191 12.18 -5.05 -17.65
CA ILE A 191 11.13 -4.28 -16.97
C ILE A 191 11.50 -4.10 -15.50
N LEU A 192 11.54 -2.84 -15.04
CA LEU A 192 11.51 -2.48 -13.63
C LEU A 192 10.10 -2.01 -13.29
N LEU A 193 9.37 -2.82 -12.52
CA LEU A 193 7.98 -2.58 -12.15
C LEU A 193 7.90 -2.05 -10.71
N ILE A 194 7.38 -0.84 -10.54
CA ILE A 194 6.99 -0.33 -9.22
C ILE A 194 5.50 -0.59 -9.10
N SER A 195 5.09 -1.43 -8.17
CA SER A 195 3.68 -1.75 -7.99
C SER A 195 3.37 -2.28 -6.60
N HIS A 196 2.12 -2.09 -6.20
CA HIS A 196 1.48 -2.72 -5.05
C HIS A 196 0.44 -3.78 -5.46
N ASP A 197 0.44 -4.15 -6.74
CA ASP A 197 -0.41 -5.20 -7.29
C ASP A 197 0.31 -6.55 -7.26
N ARG A 198 -0.23 -7.47 -6.45
CA ARG A 198 0.40 -8.79 -6.23
C ARG A 198 0.38 -9.66 -7.49
N GLN A 199 -0.63 -9.49 -8.36
CA GLN A 199 -0.71 -10.25 -9.60
C GLN A 199 0.44 -9.88 -10.52
N LEU A 200 0.73 -8.58 -10.68
CA LEU A 200 1.86 -8.11 -11.47
C LEU A 200 3.20 -8.52 -10.84
N LEU A 201 3.33 -8.42 -9.51
CA LEU A 201 4.56 -8.78 -8.81
C LEU A 201 4.87 -10.30 -8.85
N ARG A 202 3.87 -11.16 -9.06
CA ARG A 202 4.08 -12.59 -9.30
C ARG A 202 4.77 -12.90 -10.63
N GLU A 203 4.70 -11.98 -11.59
CA GLU A 203 5.37 -12.09 -12.88
C GLU A 203 6.84 -11.66 -12.87
N MET A 204 7.34 -11.23 -11.70
CA MET A 204 8.71 -10.76 -11.53
C MET A 204 9.65 -11.92 -11.17
N ASP A 205 10.90 -11.83 -11.62
CA ASP A 205 11.97 -12.80 -11.31
C ASP A 205 12.69 -12.45 -10.01
N GLU A 206 12.63 -11.17 -9.61
CA GLU A 206 13.33 -10.62 -8.45
C GLU A 206 12.52 -9.46 -7.88
N ILE A 207 12.49 -9.35 -6.55
CA ILE A 207 11.82 -8.25 -5.84
C ILE A 207 12.87 -7.40 -5.10
N TRP A 208 12.85 -6.11 -5.35
CA TRP A 208 13.59 -5.09 -4.63
C TRP A 208 12.70 -4.41 -3.62
N GLU A 209 13.08 -4.42 -2.35
CA GLU A 209 12.35 -3.70 -1.31
C GLU A 209 13.11 -2.46 -0.88
N LEU A 210 12.49 -1.31 -1.09
CA LEU A 210 13.00 -0.02 -0.62
C LEU A 210 12.43 0.31 0.76
N SER A 211 13.31 0.54 1.71
CA SER A 211 12.97 0.89 3.10
C SER A 211 13.84 2.02 3.62
N GLY A 212 13.56 2.53 4.82
CA GLY A 212 14.44 3.51 5.49
C GLY A 212 15.86 2.98 5.80
N LEU A 213 16.08 1.68 5.67
CA LEU A 213 17.41 1.04 5.82
C LEU A 213 18.16 0.89 4.48
N GLY A 214 17.57 1.32 3.38
CA GLY A 214 18.11 1.16 2.03
C GLY A 214 17.33 0.16 1.19
N LEU A 215 17.97 -0.36 0.15
CA LEU A 215 17.42 -1.32 -0.80
C LEU A 215 17.85 -2.74 -0.44
N GLN A 216 16.89 -3.64 -0.32
CA GLN A 216 17.12 -5.07 -0.11
C GLN A 216 16.60 -5.86 -1.31
N VAL A 217 17.40 -6.84 -1.77
CA VAL A 217 17.10 -7.66 -2.95
C VAL A 217 16.65 -9.04 -2.51
N PHE A 218 15.53 -9.51 -3.05
CA PHE A 218 14.95 -10.83 -2.82
C PHE A 218 14.84 -11.58 -4.16
N GLY A 219 15.49 -12.73 -4.27
CA GLY A 219 15.36 -13.59 -5.43
C GLY A 219 14.00 -14.28 -5.45
N GLY A 220 13.40 -14.36 -6.65
CA GLY A 220 12.08 -14.95 -6.86
C GLY A 220 10.95 -13.92 -6.95
N ASN A 221 9.74 -14.43 -7.16
CA ASN A 221 8.55 -13.61 -7.33
C ASN A 221 7.95 -13.13 -5.98
N TYR A 222 6.80 -12.49 -6.07
CA TYR A 222 6.10 -11.97 -4.88
C TYR A 222 5.82 -13.04 -3.80
N ASP A 223 5.46 -14.27 -4.20
CA ASP A 223 5.09 -15.30 -3.23
C ASP A 223 6.31 -15.75 -2.42
N VAL A 224 7.48 -15.88 -3.06
CA VAL A 224 8.75 -16.17 -2.38
C VAL A 224 9.16 -15.02 -1.45
N TYR A 225 9.04 -13.78 -1.92
CA TYR A 225 9.29 -12.58 -1.11
C TYR A 225 8.41 -12.55 0.14
N ALA A 226 7.09 -12.76 -0.01
CA ALA A 226 6.14 -12.76 1.08
C ALA A 226 6.44 -13.84 2.14
N GLU A 227 6.84 -15.04 1.69
CA GLU A 227 7.23 -16.14 2.58
C GLU A 227 8.52 -15.82 3.34
N GLN A 228 9.54 -15.27 2.67
CA GLN A 228 10.78 -14.84 3.31
C GLN A 228 10.53 -13.76 4.37
N LYS A 229 9.71 -12.77 4.07
CA LYS A 229 9.31 -11.72 5.03
C LYS A 229 8.56 -12.29 6.23
N ARG A 230 7.64 -13.22 5.99
CA ARG A 230 6.92 -13.91 7.07
C ARG A 230 7.88 -14.70 7.97
N SER A 231 8.81 -15.42 7.38
CA SER A 231 9.83 -16.17 8.12
C SER A 231 10.73 -15.26 8.94
N GLU A 232 11.17 -14.12 8.37
CA GLU A 232 11.97 -13.12 9.05
C GLU A 232 11.23 -12.51 10.25
N LEU A 233 9.96 -12.16 10.08
CA LEU A 233 9.12 -11.65 11.17
C LEU A 233 9.00 -12.66 12.31
N LEU A 234 8.72 -13.93 11.99
CA LEU A 234 8.63 -15.00 12.98
C LEU A 234 9.96 -15.23 13.72
N ALA A 235 11.08 -15.12 13.01
CA ALA A 235 12.41 -15.23 13.62
C ALA A 235 12.68 -14.10 14.62
N VAL A 236 12.34 -12.85 14.25
CA VAL A 236 12.47 -11.69 15.13
C VAL A 236 11.54 -11.82 16.35
N GLU A 237 10.31 -12.28 16.17
CA GLU A 237 9.37 -12.52 17.28
C GLU A 237 9.89 -13.58 18.26
N ARG A 238 10.44 -14.70 17.75
CA ARG A 238 11.07 -15.74 18.60
C ARG A 238 12.27 -15.20 19.36
N GLN A 239 13.14 -14.41 18.69
CA GLN A 239 14.30 -13.79 19.34
C GLN A 239 13.87 -12.82 20.44
N LEU A 240 12.86 -11.98 20.19
CA LEU A 240 12.33 -11.04 21.18
C LEU A 240 11.75 -11.77 22.39
N ALA A 241 10.96 -12.84 22.18
CA ALA A 241 10.42 -13.67 23.26
C ALA A 241 11.53 -14.31 24.11
N CYS A 242 12.61 -14.78 23.46
CA CYS A 242 13.77 -15.34 24.17
C CYS A 242 14.47 -14.28 25.04
N VAL A 243 14.71 -13.08 24.48
CA VAL A 243 15.36 -11.98 25.23
C VAL A 243 14.48 -11.53 26.41
N THR A 244 13.18 -11.40 26.22
CA THR A 244 12.22 -11.05 27.29
C THR A 244 12.22 -12.09 28.42
N LYS A 245 12.27 -13.39 28.05
CA LYS A 245 12.40 -14.48 29.03
C LYS A 245 13.71 -14.38 29.80
N GLN A 246 14.82 -14.09 29.13
CA GLN A 246 16.14 -13.92 29.77
C GLN A 246 16.15 -12.71 30.74
N GLN A 247 15.52 -11.58 30.36
CA GLN A 247 15.36 -10.42 31.23
C GLN A 247 14.62 -10.79 32.52
N LYS A 248 13.46 -11.47 32.38
CA LYS A 248 12.68 -11.90 33.54
C LYS A 248 13.46 -12.84 34.47
N GLN A 249 14.19 -13.81 33.89
CA GLN A 249 15.03 -14.71 34.67
C GLN A 249 16.16 -13.98 35.41
N LEU A 250 16.78 -12.98 34.77
CA LEU A 250 17.83 -12.17 35.39
C LEU A 250 17.27 -11.36 36.56
N GLU A 251 16.10 -10.74 36.41
CA GLU A 251 15.42 -9.99 37.46
C GLU A 251 15.08 -10.89 38.67
N GLU A 252 14.49 -12.07 38.41
CA GLU A 252 14.19 -13.03 39.45
C GLU A 252 15.46 -13.51 40.20
N GLN A 253 16.55 -13.73 39.44
CA GLN A 253 17.82 -14.11 40.04
C GLN A 253 18.44 -12.99 40.86
N ALA A 254 18.36 -11.76 40.38
CA ALA A 254 18.83 -10.56 41.11
C ALA A 254 18.04 -10.38 42.42
N GLN A 255 16.72 -10.56 42.37
CA GLN A 255 15.86 -10.49 43.56
C GLN A 255 16.23 -11.55 44.59
N ARG A 256 16.34 -12.82 44.16
CA ARG A 256 16.77 -13.93 45.07
C ARG A 256 18.15 -13.68 45.67
N ASN A 257 19.06 -13.07 44.90
CA ASN A 257 20.41 -12.72 45.39
C ASN A 257 20.37 -11.63 46.44
N ARG A 258 19.50 -10.61 46.29
CA ARG A 258 19.28 -9.53 47.24
C ARG A 258 18.70 -10.10 48.56
N GLU A 259 17.67 -10.92 48.50
CA GLU A 259 17.05 -11.57 49.66
C GLU A 259 18.08 -12.41 50.44
N LYS A 260 18.89 -13.22 49.74
CA LYS A 260 19.96 -13.99 50.37
C LYS A 260 21.05 -13.10 51.00
N ALA A 261 21.38 -11.97 50.37
CA ALA A 261 22.34 -11.03 50.93
C ALA A 261 21.82 -10.36 52.21
N GLU A 262 20.54 -9.96 52.24
CA GLU A 262 19.86 -9.40 53.41
C GLU A 262 19.80 -10.38 54.57
N GLN A 263 19.42 -11.64 54.28
CA GLN A 263 19.40 -12.71 55.31
C GLN A 263 20.80 -12.90 55.93
N ARG A 264 21.85 -12.99 55.10
CA ARG A 264 23.24 -13.11 55.56
C ARG A 264 23.70 -11.89 56.39
N ALA A 265 23.31 -10.69 55.96
CA ALA A 265 23.63 -9.45 56.72
C ALA A 265 22.92 -9.44 58.08
N SER A 266 21.66 -9.87 58.14
CA SER A 266 20.90 -10.01 59.40
C SER A 266 21.55 -11.04 60.35
N GLN A 267 21.92 -12.21 59.85
CA GLN A 267 22.63 -13.24 60.63
C GLN A 267 24.00 -12.74 61.10
N GLY A 268 24.78 -12.06 60.27
CA GLY A 268 26.06 -11.45 60.63
C GLY A 268 25.91 -10.41 61.75
N ASN A 269 24.85 -9.60 61.70
CA ASN A 269 24.56 -8.62 62.76
C ASN A 269 24.16 -9.30 64.10
N LYS A 270 23.43 -10.44 64.05
CA LYS A 270 23.10 -11.22 65.25
C LYS A 270 24.34 -11.86 65.89
N LEU A 271 25.26 -12.42 65.10
CA LEU A 271 26.55 -12.97 65.57
C LEU A 271 27.46 -11.88 66.20
N ARG A 272 27.46 -10.68 65.65
CA ARG A 272 28.19 -9.51 66.18
C ARG A 272 27.66 -9.10 67.55
N ARG A 273 26.34 -9.10 67.74
CA ARG A 273 25.68 -8.82 69.04
C ARG A 273 25.94 -9.92 70.07
N ALA A 274 26.14 -11.15 69.69
CA ALA A 274 26.41 -12.30 70.56
C ALA A 274 27.88 -12.37 71.05
N GLY A 275 28.80 -11.54 70.55
CA GLY A 275 30.16 -11.39 71.07
C GLY A 275 31.07 -12.64 70.92
N SER A 276 30.74 -13.61 70.06
CA SER A 276 31.39 -14.91 70.01
C SER A 276 32.66 -15.00 69.14
N GLN A 277 33.05 -13.95 68.41
CA GLN A 277 34.27 -13.89 67.55
C GLN A 277 34.96 -12.52 67.55
N ALA A 278 36.28 -12.51 67.32
CA ALA A 278 37.05 -11.28 67.24
C ALA A 278 36.51 -10.33 66.15
N THR A 279 36.22 -9.08 66.50
CA THR A 279 35.59 -8.05 65.64
C THR A 279 36.34 -7.82 64.33
N ILE A 280 37.67 -7.88 64.38
CA ILE A 280 38.57 -7.67 63.21
C ILE A 280 38.35 -8.74 62.12
N LEU A 281 38.13 -10.02 62.52
CA LEU A 281 37.84 -11.13 61.56
C LEU A 281 36.47 -10.99 60.92
N LEU A 282 35.46 -10.49 61.66
CA LEU A 282 34.12 -10.21 61.15
C LEU A 282 34.08 -9.04 60.20
N ASP A 283 34.89 -7.98 60.45
CA ASP A 283 34.99 -6.82 59.55
C ASP A 283 35.68 -7.17 58.24
N GLY A 284 36.78 -7.94 58.26
CA GLY A 284 37.45 -8.40 57.06
C GLY A 284 36.58 -9.33 56.19
N LYS A 285 35.68 -10.14 56.81
CA LYS A 285 34.68 -10.95 56.07
C LYS A 285 33.55 -10.08 55.47
N LYS A 286 33.13 -9.01 56.16
CA LYS A 286 32.16 -8.04 55.70
C LYS A 286 32.65 -7.28 54.49
N ASP A 287 33.91 -6.76 54.55
CA ASP A 287 34.50 -5.98 53.45
C ASP A 287 34.66 -6.80 52.19
N LYS A 288 35.12 -8.07 52.30
CA LYS A 288 35.18 -9.01 51.17
C LYS A 288 33.80 -9.34 50.62
N ALA A 289 32.79 -9.49 51.45
CA ALA A 289 31.42 -9.77 51.04
C ALA A 289 30.80 -8.54 50.30
N THR A 290 31.07 -7.32 50.80
CA THR A 290 30.61 -6.07 50.20
C THR A 290 31.25 -5.85 48.84
N ALA A 291 32.56 -6.05 48.69
CA ALA A 291 33.28 -5.94 47.42
C ALA A 291 32.76 -6.95 46.37
N ARG A 292 32.51 -8.21 46.82
CA ARG A 292 31.91 -9.24 45.92
C ARG A 292 30.47 -8.91 45.53
N ALA A 293 29.67 -8.34 46.41
CA ALA A 293 28.32 -7.89 46.13
C ALA A 293 28.31 -6.72 45.14
N ALA A 294 29.20 -5.74 45.29
CA ALA A 294 29.36 -4.62 44.38
C ALA A 294 29.76 -5.06 42.96
N ASN A 295 30.73 -5.98 42.82
CA ASN A 295 31.14 -6.52 41.53
C ASN A 295 30.01 -7.33 40.87
N ARG A 296 29.22 -8.10 41.64
CA ARG A 296 28.08 -8.84 41.16
C ARG A 296 27.00 -7.89 40.65
N SER A 297 26.64 -6.86 41.42
CA SER A 297 25.65 -5.86 41.04
C SER A 297 26.06 -5.14 39.76
N LYS A 298 27.33 -4.76 39.61
CA LYS A 298 27.87 -4.14 38.38
C LYS A 298 27.72 -5.08 37.16
N ASN A 299 28.04 -6.36 37.33
CA ASN A 299 27.91 -7.35 36.24
C ASN A 299 26.42 -7.62 35.89
N GLU A 300 25.54 -7.63 36.89
CA GLU A 300 24.10 -7.74 36.67
C GLU A 300 23.54 -6.55 35.89
N GLN A 301 23.94 -5.33 36.25
CA GLN A 301 23.58 -4.10 35.56
C GLN A 301 24.07 -4.09 34.09
N LEU A 302 25.32 -4.49 33.85
CA LEU A 302 25.85 -4.59 32.48
C LEU A 302 25.09 -5.62 31.63
N ARG A 303 24.73 -6.76 32.20
CA ARG A 303 23.90 -7.78 31.49
C ARG A 303 22.49 -7.26 31.23
N GLN A 304 21.89 -6.58 32.20
CA GLN A 304 20.55 -6.00 32.05
C GLN A 304 20.53 -4.92 30.96
N SER A 305 21.51 -4.00 30.95
CA SER A 305 21.60 -2.96 29.92
C SER A 305 21.82 -3.54 28.53
N HIS A 306 22.66 -4.59 28.40
CA HIS A 306 22.85 -5.29 27.12
C HIS A 306 21.59 -6.00 26.61
N LEU A 307 20.86 -6.69 27.49
CA LEU A 307 19.58 -7.34 27.13
C LEU A 307 18.50 -6.30 26.78
N GLN A 308 18.50 -5.16 27.47
CA GLN A 308 17.57 -4.06 27.19
C GLN A 308 17.86 -3.41 25.82
N ALA A 309 19.12 -3.13 25.52
CA ALA A 309 19.51 -2.62 24.19
C ALA A 309 19.14 -3.61 23.07
N LYS A 310 19.39 -4.91 23.29
CA LYS A 310 19.02 -5.95 22.34
C LYS A 310 17.48 -6.08 22.16
N ALA A 311 16.71 -5.98 23.25
CA ALA A 311 15.26 -5.98 23.18
C ALA A 311 14.74 -4.76 22.43
N GLN A 312 15.31 -3.58 22.65
CA GLN A 312 14.95 -2.35 21.93
C GLN A 312 15.24 -2.46 20.43
N SER A 313 16.41 -2.95 20.04
CA SER A 313 16.76 -3.14 18.63
C SER A 313 15.85 -4.16 17.93
N LEU A 314 15.53 -5.28 18.59
CA LEU A 314 14.60 -6.28 18.05
C LEU A 314 13.16 -5.76 18.00
N SER A 315 12.73 -4.95 18.97
CA SER A 315 11.41 -4.29 18.93
C SER A 315 11.30 -3.29 17.80
N ALA A 316 12.33 -2.47 17.57
CA ALA A 316 12.38 -1.55 16.43
C ALA A 316 12.32 -2.31 15.10
N ARG A 317 13.10 -3.39 14.94
CA ARG A 317 13.06 -4.24 13.76
C ARG A 317 11.69 -4.91 13.58
N LYS A 318 11.06 -5.37 14.65
CA LYS A 318 9.70 -5.92 14.61
C LYS A 318 8.68 -4.88 14.16
N GLU A 319 8.75 -3.63 14.66
CA GLU A 319 7.85 -2.54 14.22
C GLU A 319 8.03 -2.20 12.74
N GLN A 320 9.24 -2.33 12.19
CA GLN A 320 9.49 -2.16 10.77
C GLN A 320 8.92 -3.31 9.92
N LEU A 321 9.02 -4.56 10.40
CA LEU A 321 8.55 -5.76 9.70
C LEU A 321 7.05 -6.02 9.88
N LYS A 322 6.46 -5.56 10.98
CA LYS A 322 5.07 -5.82 11.32
C LYS A 322 4.19 -4.65 10.92
N GLY A 323 3.25 -4.89 10.00
CA GLY A 323 2.12 -4.00 9.81
C GLY A 323 1.39 -3.78 11.15
N GLN A 324 0.91 -2.57 11.39
CA GLN A 324 0.13 -2.27 12.60
C GLN A 324 -1.19 -3.04 12.54
N LYS A 325 -1.66 -3.60 13.67
CA LYS A 325 -2.96 -4.28 13.73
C LYS A 325 -4.05 -3.26 13.99
N LEU A 326 -5.09 -3.29 13.18
CA LEU A 326 -6.31 -2.54 13.40
C LEU A 326 -7.32 -3.46 14.10
N TYR A 327 -7.73 -3.12 15.32
CA TYR A 327 -8.77 -3.85 16.05
C TYR A 327 -10.08 -3.07 15.89
N LEU A 328 -11.11 -3.73 15.37
CA LEU A 328 -12.44 -3.17 15.22
C LEU A 328 -13.34 -3.67 16.36
N ALA A 329 -14.20 -2.80 16.87
CA ALA A 329 -15.16 -3.18 17.92
C ALA A 329 -16.21 -4.15 17.35
N GLY A 330 -16.54 -5.19 18.11
CA GLY A 330 -17.55 -6.18 17.74
C GLY A 330 -18.94 -5.86 18.32
N SER A 331 -20.00 -6.12 17.57
CA SER A 331 -21.40 -6.10 18.00
C SER A 331 -22.13 -7.30 17.43
N LEU A 332 -23.30 -7.62 17.98
CA LEU A 332 -24.09 -8.80 17.67
C LEU A 332 -24.55 -8.87 16.20
N GLN A 333 -24.57 -10.09 15.62
CA GLN A 333 -25.07 -10.37 14.26
C GLN A 333 -26.53 -9.88 14.10
N ASN A 334 -26.74 -9.01 13.11
CA ASN A 334 -28.05 -8.51 12.77
C ASN A 334 -28.52 -9.10 11.42
N THR A 335 -29.53 -9.93 11.43
CA THR A 335 -30.08 -10.61 10.26
C THR A 335 -31.04 -9.75 9.43
N ARG A 336 -31.12 -8.44 9.72
CA ARG A 336 -31.97 -7.50 8.97
C ARG A 336 -31.44 -7.27 7.56
N LYS A 337 -32.36 -7.06 6.61
CA LYS A 337 -32.03 -6.57 5.27
C LYS A 337 -31.44 -5.17 5.40
N ALA A 338 -30.22 -4.95 4.89
CA ALA A 338 -29.57 -3.64 4.88
C ALA A 338 -30.02 -2.82 3.67
N ILE A 339 -29.94 -3.44 2.49
CA ILE A 339 -30.19 -2.83 1.19
C ILE A 339 -31.12 -3.76 0.41
N THR A 340 -32.20 -3.23 -0.15
CA THR A 340 -33.04 -3.94 -1.11
C THR A 340 -33.22 -3.07 -2.34
N ILE A 341 -32.91 -3.62 -3.49
CA ILE A 341 -33.04 -2.99 -4.80
C ILE A 341 -33.97 -3.86 -5.64
N THR A 342 -34.98 -3.22 -6.24
CA THR A 342 -35.97 -3.89 -7.08
C THR A 342 -36.09 -3.17 -8.40
N GLU A 343 -35.79 -3.88 -9.50
CA GLU A 343 -35.87 -3.39 -10.90
C GLU A 343 -35.21 -2.00 -11.11
N ALA A 344 -34.11 -1.75 -10.41
CA ALA A 344 -33.45 -0.46 -10.45
C ALA A 344 -32.60 -0.29 -11.70
N VAL A 345 -32.79 0.84 -12.37
CA VAL A 345 -31.95 1.32 -13.48
C VAL A 345 -31.19 2.53 -13.02
N LEU A 346 -29.86 2.51 -13.14
CA LEU A 346 -29.01 3.61 -12.71
C LEU A 346 -28.98 4.74 -13.73
N ALA A 347 -28.68 5.97 -13.27
CA ALA A 347 -28.56 7.15 -14.13
C ALA A 347 -27.37 7.05 -15.11
N PHE A 348 -26.31 6.32 -14.72
CA PHE A 348 -25.12 6.11 -15.54
C PHE A 348 -24.64 4.67 -15.40
N GLY A 349 -24.12 4.10 -16.51
CA GLY A 349 -23.64 2.74 -16.57
C GLY A 349 -24.57 1.81 -17.33
N ASN A 350 -24.73 0.57 -16.85
CA ASN A 350 -25.58 -0.42 -17.49
C ASN A 350 -27.08 -0.05 -17.30
N ALA A 351 -27.80 0.07 -18.40
CA ALA A 351 -29.23 0.43 -18.41
C ALA A 351 -30.18 -0.75 -18.07
N LYS A 352 -29.65 -1.97 -17.82
CA LYS A 352 -30.48 -3.11 -17.45
C LYS A 352 -31.00 -2.99 -16.03
N PRO A 353 -32.29 -3.29 -15.76
CA PRO A 353 -32.84 -3.30 -14.42
C PRO A 353 -32.17 -4.37 -13.55
N LYS A 354 -31.82 -4.04 -12.33
CA LYS A 354 -31.17 -4.96 -11.37
C LYS A 354 -32.05 -5.13 -10.13
N THR A 355 -32.12 -6.37 -9.64
CA THR A 355 -32.84 -6.73 -8.42
C THR A 355 -31.96 -7.57 -7.53
N PHE A 356 -31.67 -7.11 -6.30
CA PHE A 356 -30.96 -7.87 -5.28
C PHE A 356 -31.21 -7.35 -3.88
N THR A 357 -30.91 -8.18 -2.89
CA THR A 357 -30.98 -7.83 -1.47
C THR A 357 -29.65 -8.15 -0.81
N VAL A 358 -29.20 -7.28 0.10
CA VAL A 358 -28.00 -7.47 0.92
C VAL A 358 -28.39 -7.35 2.39
N TYR A 359 -27.89 -8.27 3.22
CA TYR A 359 -28.18 -8.29 4.67
C TYR A 359 -27.11 -7.51 5.46
N ALA A 360 -27.48 -7.05 6.66
CA ALA A 360 -26.66 -6.14 7.46
C ALA A 360 -25.31 -6.74 7.92
N HIS A 361 -25.18 -8.07 7.91
CA HIS A 361 -23.93 -8.78 8.27
C HIS A 361 -23.19 -9.33 7.05
N GLU A 362 -23.77 -9.19 5.86
CA GLU A 362 -23.25 -9.80 4.64
C GLU A 362 -22.08 -8.99 4.06
N LYS A 363 -21.02 -9.70 3.67
CA LYS A 363 -19.82 -9.12 3.05
C LYS A 363 -19.84 -9.41 1.57
N VAL A 364 -20.12 -8.38 0.77
CA VAL A 364 -20.38 -8.50 -0.67
C VAL A 364 -19.26 -7.86 -1.46
N HIS A 365 -18.78 -8.55 -2.49
CA HIS A 365 -17.89 -8.00 -3.51
C HIS A 365 -18.70 -7.66 -4.76
N LEU A 366 -18.71 -6.37 -5.13
CA LEU A 366 -19.36 -5.89 -6.34
C LEU A 366 -18.33 -5.83 -7.48
N THR A 367 -18.45 -6.74 -8.45
CA THR A 367 -17.55 -6.86 -9.60
C THR A 367 -18.20 -6.34 -10.88
N GLY A 368 -17.40 -6.07 -11.90
CA GLY A 368 -17.83 -5.62 -13.21
C GLY A 368 -16.79 -4.75 -13.92
N SER A 369 -16.97 -4.53 -15.21
CA SER A 369 -16.09 -3.71 -16.05
C SER A 369 -16.05 -2.24 -15.61
N ASN A 370 -15.03 -1.50 -16.04
CA ASN A 370 -14.98 -0.06 -15.80
C ASN A 370 -16.12 0.65 -16.56
N GLY A 371 -16.79 1.59 -15.85
CA GLY A 371 -17.91 2.34 -16.43
C GLY A 371 -19.26 1.61 -16.40
N CYS A 372 -19.37 0.35 -15.92
CA CYS A 372 -20.65 -0.36 -15.83
C CYS A 372 -21.63 0.23 -14.80
N GLY A 373 -21.21 1.15 -13.93
CA GLY A 373 -22.08 1.85 -12.97
C GLY A 373 -21.87 1.50 -11.50
N LYS A 374 -20.78 0.79 -11.12
CA LYS A 374 -20.50 0.39 -9.72
C LYS A 374 -20.48 1.59 -8.76
N SER A 375 -19.66 2.60 -9.04
CA SER A 375 -19.60 3.82 -8.21
C SER A 375 -20.89 4.65 -8.28
N THR A 376 -21.60 4.59 -9.43
CA THR A 376 -22.94 5.20 -9.55
C THR A 376 -23.92 4.55 -8.58
N LEU A 377 -23.90 3.21 -8.47
CA LEU A 377 -24.72 2.50 -7.49
C LEU A 377 -24.43 2.98 -6.07
N LEU A 378 -23.15 3.04 -5.66
CA LEU A 378 -22.80 3.51 -4.32
C LEU A 378 -23.29 4.94 -4.06
N LYS A 379 -23.14 5.85 -5.03
CA LYS A 379 -23.66 7.23 -4.93
C LYS A 379 -25.18 7.28 -4.89
N THR A 380 -25.88 6.39 -5.60
CA THR A 380 -27.34 6.28 -5.53
C THR A 380 -27.79 5.77 -4.16
N LEU A 381 -27.06 4.79 -3.56
CA LEU A 381 -27.32 4.34 -2.19
C LEU A 381 -27.12 5.46 -1.14
N LEU A 382 -26.20 6.38 -1.39
CA LEU A 382 -25.96 7.55 -0.52
C LEU A 382 -26.98 8.67 -0.72
N GLY A 383 -27.77 8.62 -1.82
CA GLY A 383 -28.70 9.67 -2.20
C GLY A 383 -28.09 10.83 -2.99
N ASP A 384 -26.80 10.73 -3.37
CA ASP A 384 -26.10 11.75 -4.16
C ASP A 384 -26.54 11.77 -5.63
N VAL A 385 -26.98 10.61 -6.15
CA VAL A 385 -27.47 10.44 -7.53
C VAL A 385 -28.88 9.87 -7.46
N PRO A 386 -29.88 10.49 -8.13
CA PRO A 386 -31.23 9.97 -8.12
C PRO A 386 -31.33 8.63 -8.86
N LEU A 387 -32.25 7.77 -8.43
CA LEU A 387 -32.60 6.54 -9.11
C LEU A 387 -33.66 6.85 -10.18
N PRO A 388 -33.37 6.68 -11.49
CA PRO A 388 -34.31 6.99 -12.56
C PRO A 388 -35.53 6.08 -12.57
N SER A 389 -35.39 4.79 -12.26
CA SER A 389 -36.51 3.85 -12.17
C SER A 389 -36.19 2.70 -11.20
N GLY A 390 -37.24 2.03 -10.70
CA GLY A 390 -37.15 0.97 -9.70
C GLY A 390 -37.30 1.49 -8.27
N GLU A 391 -37.13 0.60 -7.31
CA GLU A 391 -37.27 0.90 -5.87
C GLU A 391 -35.96 0.61 -5.13
N LEU A 392 -35.63 1.50 -4.17
CA LEU A 392 -34.52 1.38 -3.26
C LEU A 392 -35.03 1.50 -1.82
N GLN A 393 -34.76 0.48 -1.00
CA GLN A 393 -35.06 0.49 0.43
C GLN A 393 -33.78 0.33 1.23
N LEU A 394 -33.51 1.27 2.13
CA LEU A 394 -32.36 1.29 3.03
C LEU A 394 -32.83 1.15 4.46
N ASN A 395 -32.37 0.09 5.15
CA ASN A 395 -32.75 -0.23 6.52
C ASN A 395 -31.57 -0.20 7.50
N SER A 396 -30.38 0.21 7.03
CA SER A 396 -29.16 0.34 7.84
C SER A 396 -28.52 1.70 7.59
N ALA A 397 -27.83 2.22 8.60
CA ALA A 397 -26.96 3.36 8.41
C ALA A 397 -25.81 2.98 7.46
N LEU A 398 -25.50 3.81 6.49
CA LEU A 398 -24.43 3.61 5.54
C LEU A 398 -23.23 4.47 5.91
N TYR A 399 -22.03 3.93 5.71
CA TYR A 399 -20.78 4.69 5.84
C TYR A 399 -19.92 4.47 4.60
N TYR A 400 -19.64 5.55 3.89
CA TYR A 400 -18.92 5.51 2.62
C TYR A 400 -17.43 5.77 2.80
N LEU A 401 -16.64 4.94 2.16
CA LEU A 401 -15.19 5.01 2.11
C LEU A 401 -14.77 5.06 0.64
N ASP A 402 -14.33 6.23 0.21
CA ASP A 402 -13.78 6.46 -1.13
C ASP A 402 -12.27 6.17 -1.19
N GLN A 403 -11.71 6.22 -2.39
CA GLN A 403 -10.27 6.03 -2.67
C GLN A 403 -9.35 6.99 -1.89
N HIS A 404 -9.86 8.18 -1.50
CA HIS A 404 -9.09 9.23 -0.84
C HIS A 404 -9.34 9.33 0.65
N PHE A 405 -10.24 8.49 1.19
CA PHE A 405 -10.67 8.55 2.59
C PHE A 405 -11.19 9.95 2.98
N GLY A 406 -12.02 10.57 2.11
CA GLY A 406 -12.54 11.92 2.26
C GLY A 406 -13.39 12.16 3.51
N ALA A 407 -13.77 11.09 4.22
CA ALA A 407 -14.39 11.17 5.54
C ALA A 407 -13.45 11.83 6.58
N VAL A 408 -12.14 11.83 6.38
CA VAL A 408 -11.16 12.53 7.21
C VAL A 408 -11.04 13.98 6.75
N ARG A 409 -11.49 14.91 7.58
CA ARG A 409 -11.37 16.34 7.29
C ARG A 409 -9.92 16.80 7.39
N GLU A 410 -9.44 17.42 6.32
CA GLU A 410 -8.04 17.82 6.17
C GLU A 410 -7.63 18.99 7.08
N ASP A 411 -8.57 19.88 7.41
CA ASP A 411 -8.41 21.06 8.25
C ASP A 411 -8.38 20.73 9.76
N ARG A 412 -8.72 19.51 10.16
CA ARG A 412 -8.82 19.07 11.54
C ARG A 412 -7.70 18.14 11.95
N SER A 413 -7.42 18.10 13.24
CA SER A 413 -6.49 17.12 13.82
C SER A 413 -7.07 15.69 13.79
N VAL A 414 -6.21 14.71 13.92
CA VAL A 414 -6.58 13.29 14.04
C VAL A 414 -7.57 13.07 15.18
N LEU A 415 -7.31 13.71 16.33
CA LEU A 415 -8.14 13.59 17.53
C LEU A 415 -9.53 14.25 17.30
N GLU A 416 -9.58 15.43 16.73
CA GLU A 416 -10.84 16.12 16.43
C GLU A 416 -11.69 15.37 15.42
N ASN A 417 -11.08 14.78 14.38
CA ASN A 417 -11.77 13.92 13.42
C ASN A 417 -12.48 12.76 14.12
N LEU A 418 -11.80 12.07 15.05
CA LEU A 418 -12.37 10.95 15.78
C LEU A 418 -13.50 11.39 16.73
N LEU A 419 -13.25 12.40 17.56
CA LEU A 419 -14.23 12.86 18.56
C LEU A 419 -15.52 13.39 17.94
N GLN A 420 -15.42 14.03 16.79
CA GLN A 420 -16.57 14.62 16.13
C GLN A 420 -17.48 13.59 15.45
N GLN A 421 -16.86 12.55 14.87
CA GLN A 421 -17.61 11.52 14.17
C GLN A 421 -18.10 10.39 15.11
N CYS A 422 -17.50 10.27 16.31
CA CYS A 422 -17.88 9.29 17.32
C CYS A 422 -18.52 10.01 18.53
N SER A 423 -19.80 10.33 18.45
CA SER A 423 -20.53 11.07 19.49
C SER A 423 -20.48 10.35 20.83
N GLY A 424 -20.16 11.08 21.91
CA GLY A 424 -20.11 10.57 23.27
C GLY A 424 -18.77 9.92 23.68
N MET A 425 -17.79 9.83 22.79
CA MET A 425 -16.46 9.33 23.11
C MET A 425 -15.68 10.34 23.95
N LYS A 426 -15.11 9.91 25.08
CA LYS A 426 -14.24 10.74 25.91
C LYS A 426 -12.86 10.88 25.28
N GLU A 427 -12.24 12.05 25.41
CA GLU A 427 -10.90 12.32 24.87
C GLU A 427 -9.85 11.30 25.31
N ARG A 428 -9.90 10.85 26.58
CA ARG A 428 -8.99 9.83 27.10
C ARG A 428 -9.08 8.51 26.32
N ASP A 429 -10.31 8.08 26.01
CA ASP A 429 -10.57 6.83 25.31
C ASP A 429 -10.17 6.98 23.84
N ALA A 430 -10.46 8.13 23.22
CA ALA A 430 -10.03 8.47 21.88
C ALA A 430 -8.50 8.41 21.74
N ARG A 431 -7.75 9.00 22.66
CA ARG A 431 -6.27 8.94 22.67
C ARG A 431 -5.75 7.51 22.83
N THR A 432 -6.41 6.68 23.62
CA THR A 432 -6.03 5.26 23.79
C THR A 432 -6.23 4.48 22.49
N LEU A 433 -7.36 4.68 21.81
CA LEU A 433 -7.67 4.05 20.53
C LEU A 433 -6.69 4.51 19.43
N LEU A 434 -6.44 5.82 19.36
CA LEU A 434 -5.48 6.39 18.40
C LEU A 434 -4.05 5.86 18.64
N ALA A 435 -3.63 5.72 19.90
CA ALA A 435 -2.34 5.11 20.22
C ALA A 435 -2.24 3.65 19.75
N GLY A 436 -3.35 2.91 19.78
CA GLY A 436 -3.47 1.54 19.27
C GLY A 436 -3.21 1.42 17.77
N ILE A 437 -3.61 2.43 16.97
CA ILE A 437 -3.39 2.48 15.52
C ILE A 437 -2.15 3.26 15.10
N GLY A 438 -1.32 3.69 16.09
CA GLY A 438 0.00 4.29 15.84
C GLY A 438 0.10 5.79 16.04
N PHE A 439 -1.00 6.50 16.32
CA PHE A 439 -0.94 7.92 16.68
C PHE A 439 -0.67 8.09 18.17
N ARG A 440 0.59 8.34 18.51
CA ARG A 440 1.05 8.47 19.90
C ARG A 440 1.52 9.90 20.22
N ARG A 441 1.35 10.34 21.46
CA ARG A 441 1.80 11.66 21.94
C ARG A 441 1.26 12.80 21.05
N ASP A 442 2.15 13.64 20.54
CA ASP A 442 1.80 14.82 19.75
C ASP A 442 1.27 14.49 18.33
N SER A 443 1.46 13.24 17.86
CA SER A 443 0.96 12.83 16.55
C SER A 443 -0.57 12.82 16.43
N VAL A 444 -1.31 12.81 17.56
CA VAL A 444 -2.78 12.94 17.59
C VAL A 444 -3.26 14.34 17.18
N PHE A 445 -2.39 15.35 17.26
CA PHE A 445 -2.68 16.74 16.87
C PHE A 445 -2.29 17.06 15.42
N ARG A 446 -1.71 16.10 14.69
CA ARG A 446 -1.40 16.29 13.27
C ARG A 446 -2.69 16.52 12.49
N GLN A 447 -2.65 17.46 11.54
CA GLN A 447 -3.78 17.74 10.66
C GLN A 447 -4.01 16.62 9.64
N GLY A 448 -5.27 16.40 9.25
CA GLY A 448 -5.67 15.38 8.29
C GLY A 448 -4.93 15.47 6.95
N LYS A 449 -4.63 16.70 6.47
CA LYS A 449 -3.85 16.93 5.24
C LYS A 449 -2.43 16.38 5.28
N SER A 450 -1.83 16.25 6.47
CA SER A 450 -0.45 15.74 6.64
C SER A 450 -0.39 14.22 6.78
N LEU A 451 -1.53 13.53 6.74
CA LEU A 451 -1.61 12.08 6.87
C LEU A 451 -1.34 11.39 5.54
N SER A 452 -0.57 10.31 5.57
CA SER A 452 -0.45 9.39 4.44
C SER A 452 -1.79 8.65 4.19
N GLY A 453 -1.98 8.09 2.98
CA GLY A 453 -3.17 7.31 2.65
C GLY A 453 -3.42 6.16 3.64
N GLY A 454 -2.39 5.44 4.05
CA GLY A 454 -2.48 4.38 5.06
C GLY A 454 -2.85 4.91 6.46
N GLU A 455 -2.42 6.11 6.85
CA GLU A 455 -2.82 6.75 8.11
C GLU A 455 -4.27 7.24 8.06
N LYS A 456 -4.70 7.84 6.93
CA LYS A 456 -6.11 8.21 6.70
C LYS A 456 -7.01 6.99 6.76
N MET A 457 -6.64 5.89 6.10
CA MET A 457 -7.36 4.62 6.14
C MET A 457 -7.55 4.09 7.57
N LYS A 458 -6.48 4.05 8.37
CA LYS A 458 -6.56 3.60 9.77
C LYS A 458 -7.54 4.43 10.61
N LEU A 459 -7.45 5.75 10.47
CA LEU A 459 -8.33 6.68 11.17
C LEU A 459 -9.78 6.47 10.76
N THR A 460 -10.05 6.35 9.46
CA THR A 460 -11.41 6.16 8.93
C THR A 460 -12.02 4.83 9.39
N MET A 461 -11.25 3.74 9.36
CA MET A 461 -11.71 2.45 9.86
C MET A 461 -11.97 2.47 11.37
N LEU A 462 -11.12 3.17 12.15
CA LEU A 462 -11.36 3.37 13.58
C LEU A 462 -12.67 4.12 13.82
N ILE A 463 -12.91 5.21 13.08
CA ILE A 463 -14.15 5.98 13.16
C ILE A 463 -15.34 5.09 12.82
N ALA A 464 -15.32 4.38 11.68
CA ALA A 464 -16.40 3.50 11.25
C ALA A 464 -16.77 2.44 12.28
N SER A 465 -15.76 1.88 12.96
CA SER A 465 -15.97 0.82 13.97
C SER A 465 -16.49 1.30 15.33
N HIS A 466 -16.35 2.61 15.62
CA HIS A 466 -16.75 3.19 16.91
C HIS A 466 -17.97 4.13 16.78
N GLN A 467 -18.70 4.08 15.68
CA GLN A 467 -20.00 4.73 15.59
C GLN A 467 -21.03 4.00 16.44
N ASN A 468 -22.00 4.74 16.99
CA ASN A 468 -23.00 4.24 17.94
C ASN A 468 -23.83 3.05 17.42
N ALA A 469 -24.09 2.99 16.11
CA ALA A 469 -24.61 1.83 15.41
C ALA A 469 -23.57 1.40 14.37
N GLN A 470 -23.13 0.16 14.37
CA GLN A 470 -22.20 -0.31 13.33
C GLN A 470 -22.84 -0.13 11.96
N PRO A 471 -22.32 0.77 11.11
CA PRO A 471 -22.88 1.04 9.81
C PRO A 471 -22.58 -0.10 8.83
N PHE A 472 -23.38 -0.21 7.79
CA PHE A 472 -23.03 -0.99 6.61
C PHE A 472 -22.01 -0.19 5.79
N LEU A 473 -20.82 -0.75 5.52
CA LEU A 473 -19.77 -0.03 4.83
C LEU A 473 -19.96 -0.11 3.31
N LEU A 474 -19.82 1.02 2.64
CA LEU A 474 -19.72 1.11 1.18
C LEU A 474 -18.27 1.48 0.85
N LEU A 475 -17.54 0.56 0.20
CA LEU A 475 -16.10 0.65 -0.04
C LEU A 475 -15.86 0.75 -1.55
N ASP A 476 -15.44 1.93 -2.02
CA ASP A 476 -15.16 2.20 -3.43
C ASP A 476 -13.65 2.23 -3.68
N GLU A 477 -13.10 1.09 -4.12
CA GLU A 477 -11.68 0.88 -4.39
C GLU A 477 -10.76 1.34 -3.23
N PRO A 478 -11.02 0.91 -1.98
CA PRO A 478 -10.28 1.40 -0.81
C PRO A 478 -8.84 0.90 -0.77
N ASP A 479 -8.51 -0.11 -1.56
CA ASP A 479 -7.17 -0.69 -1.70
C ASP A 479 -6.29 0.05 -2.71
N ASN A 480 -6.86 0.93 -3.56
CA ASN A 480 -6.09 1.77 -4.46
C ASN A 480 -5.16 2.71 -3.68
N HIS A 481 -3.97 2.93 -4.20
CA HIS A 481 -2.93 3.77 -3.60
C HIS A 481 -2.43 3.33 -2.21
N LEU A 482 -2.87 2.17 -1.70
CA LEU A 482 -2.31 1.59 -0.48
C LEU A 482 -1.09 0.72 -0.80
N ASP A 483 -0.06 0.83 0.05
CA ASP A 483 1.06 -0.11 -0.01
C ASP A 483 0.64 -1.52 0.47
N LEU A 484 1.47 -2.52 0.18
CA LEU A 484 1.17 -3.92 0.48
C LEU A 484 0.85 -4.16 1.97
N ASP A 485 1.58 -3.50 2.88
CA ASP A 485 1.35 -3.60 4.32
C ASP A 485 -0.01 -3.02 4.72
N SER A 486 -0.37 -1.87 4.14
CA SER A 486 -1.65 -1.20 4.40
C SER A 486 -2.82 -1.96 3.79
N LYS A 487 -2.68 -2.57 2.61
CA LYS A 487 -3.68 -3.47 2.01
C LYS A 487 -3.96 -4.67 2.91
N LEU A 488 -2.92 -5.36 3.38
CA LEU A 488 -3.05 -6.48 4.31
C LEU A 488 -3.76 -6.08 5.60
N MET A 489 -3.41 -4.92 6.14
CA MET A 489 -4.01 -4.41 7.37
C MET A 489 -5.50 -4.09 7.18
N LEU A 490 -5.87 -3.45 6.06
CA LEU A 490 -7.26 -3.15 5.73
C LEU A 490 -8.05 -4.44 5.52
N ALA A 491 -7.52 -5.41 4.78
CA ALA A 491 -8.15 -6.70 4.56
C ALA A 491 -8.43 -7.42 5.90
N GLN A 492 -7.44 -7.49 6.80
CA GLN A 492 -7.62 -8.08 8.13
C GLN A 492 -8.66 -7.33 8.98
N ALA A 493 -8.69 -6.00 8.89
CA ALA A 493 -9.67 -5.19 9.58
C ALA A 493 -11.10 -5.47 9.07
N LEU A 494 -11.28 -5.52 7.74
CA LEU A 494 -12.56 -5.87 7.11
C LEU A 494 -12.98 -7.31 7.42
N GLN A 495 -12.03 -8.25 7.45
CA GLN A 495 -12.30 -9.64 7.85
C GLN A 495 -12.84 -9.72 9.28
N GLN A 496 -12.29 -8.93 10.20
CA GLN A 496 -12.70 -8.88 11.61
C GLN A 496 -13.93 -8.01 11.86
N TYR A 497 -14.31 -7.16 10.90
CA TYR A 497 -15.48 -6.30 11.02
C TYR A 497 -16.76 -7.14 11.15
N GLN A 498 -17.56 -6.89 12.19
CA GLN A 498 -18.76 -7.66 12.49
C GLN A 498 -19.99 -7.20 11.72
N GLY A 499 -20.01 -5.97 11.21
CA GLY A 499 -21.02 -5.46 10.29
C GLY A 499 -20.79 -5.95 8.86
N GLY A 500 -21.77 -5.74 7.99
CA GLY A 500 -21.64 -6.03 6.57
C GLY A 500 -20.96 -4.89 5.81
N PHE A 501 -20.52 -5.23 4.61
CA PHE A 501 -19.99 -4.24 3.67
C PHE A 501 -20.25 -4.63 2.21
N MET A 502 -20.25 -3.63 1.35
CA MET A 502 -20.18 -3.79 -0.10
C MET A 502 -18.84 -3.22 -0.58
N LEU A 503 -18.01 -4.08 -1.16
CA LEU A 503 -16.66 -3.76 -1.62
C LEU A 503 -16.62 -3.72 -3.14
N ILE A 504 -16.12 -2.65 -3.70
CA ILE A 504 -15.63 -2.58 -5.08
C ILE A 504 -14.11 -2.65 -5.01
N SER A 505 -13.50 -3.62 -5.65
CA SER A 505 -12.04 -3.74 -5.78
C SER A 505 -11.69 -4.51 -7.05
N HIS A 506 -10.58 -4.14 -7.67
CA HIS A 506 -9.99 -4.84 -8.81
C HIS A 506 -8.86 -5.81 -8.40
N ASP A 507 -8.70 -6.05 -7.08
CA ASP A 507 -7.76 -7.01 -6.51
C ASP A 507 -8.52 -8.20 -5.88
N PRO A 508 -8.65 -9.36 -6.59
CA PRO A 508 -9.37 -10.52 -6.08
C PRO A 508 -8.77 -11.07 -4.77
N THR A 509 -7.43 -11.00 -4.63
CA THR A 509 -6.75 -11.45 -3.43
C THR A 509 -7.12 -10.59 -2.23
N PHE A 510 -7.22 -9.28 -2.42
CA PHE A 510 -7.67 -8.35 -1.38
C PHE A 510 -9.12 -8.62 -0.98
N ALA A 511 -10.02 -8.87 -1.93
CA ALA A 511 -11.42 -9.19 -1.65
C ALA A 511 -11.53 -10.49 -0.84
N GLU A 512 -10.82 -11.56 -1.22
CA GLU A 512 -10.79 -12.83 -0.51
C GLU A 512 -10.26 -12.67 0.93
N GLU A 513 -9.13 -11.99 1.11
CA GLU A 513 -8.52 -11.71 2.42
C GLU A 513 -9.43 -10.84 3.32
N SER A 514 -10.27 -9.99 2.73
CA SER A 514 -11.26 -9.16 3.45
C SER A 514 -12.44 -9.97 3.99
N GLY A 515 -12.54 -11.26 3.65
CA GLY A 515 -13.59 -12.15 4.14
C GLY A 515 -14.93 -11.98 3.42
N VAL A 516 -14.90 -11.62 2.14
CA VAL A 516 -16.08 -11.59 1.27
C VAL A 516 -16.77 -12.96 1.26
N GLN A 517 -18.10 -12.96 1.32
CA GLN A 517 -18.95 -14.16 1.35
C GLN A 517 -19.73 -14.37 0.07
N ARG A 518 -19.99 -13.30 -0.67
CA ARG A 518 -20.80 -13.30 -1.89
C ARG A 518 -20.24 -12.32 -2.90
N GLU A 519 -20.25 -12.72 -4.16
CA GLU A 519 -19.93 -11.85 -5.28
C GLU A 519 -21.21 -11.48 -6.05
N ILE A 520 -21.33 -10.20 -6.42
CA ILE A 520 -22.39 -9.69 -7.31
C ILE A 520 -21.68 -9.14 -8.54
N ASN A 521 -21.86 -9.80 -9.68
CA ASN A 521 -21.35 -9.32 -10.96
C ASN A 521 -22.34 -8.32 -11.56
N TRP A 522 -21.90 -7.05 -11.69
CA TRP A 522 -22.75 -5.98 -12.22
C TRP A 522 -22.96 -6.07 -13.74
N ASP A 523 -22.06 -6.74 -14.47
CA ASP A 523 -22.20 -6.95 -15.91
C ASP A 523 -23.10 -8.16 -16.25
N ALA A 524 -23.26 -9.10 -15.32
CA ALA A 524 -24.11 -10.27 -15.51
C ALA A 524 -25.59 -9.88 -15.67
N GLU A 525 -26.33 -10.69 -16.43
CA GLU A 525 -27.77 -10.51 -16.73
C GLU A 525 -28.66 -10.54 -15.50
#